data_d90f583bbb5c8aead39c42ca9ada54bb
#
_entry.id   d90f583bbb5c8aead39c42ca9ada54bb
#
_cell.length_a   1.000
_cell.length_b   1.000
_cell.length_c   1.000
_cell.angle_alpha   90.00
_cell.angle_beta   90.00
_cell.angle_gamma   90.00
#
_symmetry.space_group_name_H-M   'P 1'
#
loop_
_entity.id
_entity.type
_entity.pdbx_description
1 polymer ?
#
loop_
_entity_poly.entity_id
_entity_poly.type
_entity_poly.pdbx_seq_one_letter_code
_entity_poly.pdbx_strand_id
1 'polypeptide(L)'
;MKNTGITYTSAERSPVILPEMAELLPPLSAEQLDALEADLIKNGCYAPIIVNEDMVIIDGHNRQALCEKHDLPYTMAVFSFEDLLEAKQWALDTQKGRRNLEKWELGKIALKLKPEIEAKAKANMAAGGQNFRPSEAEEGSATLPNLPSVEKAVDTRKELAEAVGLGERTMGKVMQIDENAPEVIKEALDKKELSINKG
;
A
#
# COMPACT_ATOMS: atom_id res chain seq x y z
N MET A 1 -8.11 3.35 10.45
CA MET A 1 -7.89 4.78 10.14
C MET A 1 -8.92 5.68 10.81
N LYS A 2 -8.52 6.81 11.41
CA LYS A 2 -9.40 7.77 12.09
C LYS A 2 -8.90 9.20 11.83
N ASN A 3 -9.80 10.09 11.43
CA ASN A 3 -9.50 11.52 11.39
C ASN A 3 -9.42 12.06 12.82
N THR A 4 -8.30 12.66 13.19
CA THR A 4 -8.09 13.22 14.55
C THR A 4 -8.77 14.57 14.76
N GLY A 5 -9.15 15.26 13.68
CA GLY A 5 -9.64 16.64 13.69
C GLY A 5 -8.52 17.68 13.85
N ILE A 6 -7.26 17.26 13.96
CA ILE A 6 -6.11 18.16 14.09
C ILE A 6 -5.66 18.59 12.71
N THR A 7 -5.37 19.86 12.54
CA THR A 7 -4.80 20.44 11.31
C THR A 7 -3.62 21.35 11.66
N TYR A 8 -2.63 21.36 10.76
CA TYR A 8 -1.49 22.27 10.83
C TYR A 8 -1.33 22.99 9.49
N THR A 9 -0.75 24.17 9.52
CA THR A 9 -0.28 24.87 8.32
C THR A 9 1.19 24.54 8.05
N SER A 10 1.64 24.78 6.83
CA SER A 10 3.06 24.64 6.44
C SER A 10 4.00 25.57 7.23
N ALA A 11 3.49 26.67 7.80
CA ALA A 11 4.25 27.58 8.66
C ALA A 11 4.43 27.06 10.09
N GLU A 12 3.52 26.22 10.59
CA GLU A 12 3.54 25.68 11.95
C GLU A 12 4.38 24.40 12.05
N ARG A 13 4.29 23.54 11.05
CA ARG A 13 5.00 22.26 11.00
C ARG A 13 5.43 21.89 9.59
N SER A 14 6.55 21.20 9.50
CA SER A 14 7.02 20.59 8.25
C SER A 14 6.63 19.10 8.21
N PRO A 15 6.12 18.60 7.09
CA PRO A 15 5.85 17.19 6.94
C PRO A 15 7.12 16.38 6.72
N VAL A 16 7.04 15.08 6.99
CA VAL A 16 8.10 14.10 6.78
C VAL A 16 7.77 13.29 5.53
N ILE A 17 8.72 13.18 4.61
CA ILE A 17 8.61 12.34 3.43
C ILE A 17 9.25 10.99 3.73
N LEU A 18 8.44 9.94 3.72
CA LEU A 18 8.91 8.56 3.82
C LEU A 18 9.00 7.99 2.40
N PRO A 19 10.20 7.57 1.93
CA PRO A 19 10.39 7.12 0.54
C PRO A 19 9.41 6.04 0.10
N GLU A 20 9.16 5.05 0.96
CA GLU A 20 8.23 3.95 0.69
C GLU A 20 6.75 4.39 0.55
N MET A 21 6.36 5.54 1.13
CA MET A 21 5.05 6.14 0.90
C MET A 21 5.04 6.96 -0.40
N ALA A 22 6.09 7.74 -0.65
CA ALA A 22 6.21 8.56 -1.84
C ALA A 22 6.26 7.73 -3.14
N GLU A 23 6.91 6.57 -3.07
CA GLU A 23 7.08 5.64 -4.19
C GLU A 23 5.98 4.57 -4.29
N LEU A 24 5.02 4.54 -3.37
CA LEU A 24 3.97 3.53 -3.34
C LEU A 24 3.16 3.51 -4.64
N LEU A 25 2.79 4.67 -5.12
CA LEU A 25 1.97 4.86 -6.31
C LEU A 25 2.82 5.25 -7.53
N PRO A 26 2.40 4.90 -8.75
CA PRO A 26 3.06 5.39 -9.95
C PRO A 26 3.11 6.92 -9.98
N PRO A 27 4.17 7.53 -10.53
CA PRO A 27 4.23 8.97 -10.69
C PRO A 27 3.09 9.48 -11.59
N LEU A 28 2.74 10.74 -11.44
CA LEU A 28 1.84 11.42 -12.37
C LEU A 28 2.50 11.53 -13.74
N SER A 29 1.70 11.51 -14.82
CA SER A 29 2.22 11.89 -16.14
C SER A 29 2.62 13.37 -16.13
N ALA A 30 3.48 13.79 -17.08
CA ALA A 30 3.86 15.18 -17.22
C ALA A 30 2.64 16.10 -17.36
N GLU A 31 1.69 15.72 -18.17
CA GLU A 31 0.45 16.46 -18.38
C GLU A 31 -0.40 16.60 -17.10
N GLN A 32 -0.47 15.53 -16.30
CA GLN A 32 -1.19 15.55 -15.02
C GLN A 32 -0.47 16.42 -13.98
N LEU A 33 0.86 16.40 -13.99
CA LEU A 33 1.68 17.22 -13.09
C LEU A 33 1.54 18.69 -13.46
N ASP A 34 1.64 19.04 -14.75
CA ASP A 34 1.48 20.41 -15.26
C ASP A 34 0.08 20.97 -14.96
N ALA A 35 -0.95 20.13 -15.13
CA ALA A 35 -2.33 20.52 -14.81
C ALA A 35 -2.51 20.79 -13.29
N LEU A 36 -1.91 19.94 -12.44
CA LEU A 36 -1.94 20.12 -11.00
C LEU A 36 -1.18 21.38 -10.59
N GLU A 37 -0.01 21.62 -11.18
CA GLU A 37 0.80 22.82 -10.93
C GLU A 37 0.03 24.11 -11.31
N ALA A 38 -0.59 24.14 -12.48
CA ALA A 38 -1.40 25.26 -12.93
C ALA A 38 -2.60 25.53 -12.00
N ASP A 39 -3.26 24.47 -11.51
CA ASP A 39 -4.37 24.59 -10.56
C ASP A 39 -3.90 25.17 -9.23
N LEU A 40 -2.79 24.67 -8.68
CA LEU A 40 -2.23 25.17 -7.42
C LEU A 40 -1.81 26.64 -7.50
N ILE A 41 -1.18 27.04 -8.59
CA ILE A 41 -0.79 28.46 -8.81
C ILE A 41 -2.02 29.36 -8.90
N LYS A 42 -3.07 28.91 -9.57
CA LYS A 42 -4.28 29.69 -9.78
C LYS A 42 -5.19 29.76 -8.56
N ASN A 43 -5.38 28.63 -7.89
CA ASN A 43 -6.43 28.47 -6.89
C ASN A 43 -5.88 28.24 -5.46
N GLY A 44 -4.55 28.08 -5.32
CA GLY A 44 -3.92 27.69 -4.06
C GLY A 44 -4.14 26.21 -3.72
N CYS A 45 -3.54 25.75 -2.64
CA CYS A 45 -3.68 24.39 -2.14
C CYS A 45 -4.92 24.26 -1.23
N TYR A 46 -6.10 24.13 -1.83
CA TYR A 46 -7.38 24.06 -1.09
C TYR A 46 -7.64 22.68 -0.48
N ALA A 47 -7.05 21.62 -1.03
CA ALA A 47 -7.18 20.26 -0.47
C ALA A 47 -6.01 19.97 0.48
N PRO A 48 -6.24 19.59 1.74
CA PRO A 48 -5.16 19.36 2.70
C PRO A 48 -4.29 18.19 2.28
N ILE A 49 -3.02 18.24 2.68
CA ILE A 49 -2.10 17.11 2.64
C ILE A 49 -2.44 16.22 3.83
N ILE A 50 -2.56 14.93 3.61
CA ILE A 50 -2.87 13.99 4.68
C ILE A 50 -1.56 13.47 5.27
N VAL A 51 -1.42 13.63 6.58
CA VAL A 51 -0.26 13.15 7.35
C VAL A 51 -0.72 12.25 8.49
N ASN A 52 0.17 11.40 8.98
CA ASN A 52 -0.05 10.66 10.23
C ASN A 52 0.36 11.50 11.45
N GLU A 53 0.28 10.91 12.64
CA GLU A 53 0.64 11.57 13.92
C GLU A 53 2.13 11.93 14.00
N ASP A 54 2.99 11.22 13.28
CA ASP A 54 4.43 11.51 13.14
C ASP A 54 4.75 12.50 12.01
N MET A 55 3.72 13.15 11.45
CA MET A 55 3.81 14.10 10.33
C MET A 55 4.29 13.47 9.00
N VAL A 56 4.28 12.14 8.87
CA VAL A 56 4.60 11.44 7.62
C VAL A 56 3.47 11.66 6.62
N ILE A 57 3.81 12.09 5.40
CA ILE A 57 2.83 12.27 4.32
C ILE A 57 2.28 10.92 3.89
N ILE A 58 0.96 10.78 3.96
CA ILE A 58 0.23 9.59 3.49
C ILE A 58 -0.41 9.85 2.12
N ASP A 59 -0.97 11.05 1.89
CA ASP A 59 -1.45 11.51 0.57
C ASP A 59 -1.11 12.98 0.35
N GLY A 60 -0.76 13.31 -0.88
CA GLY A 60 -0.51 14.68 -1.30
C GLY A 60 0.95 15.04 -1.56
N HIS A 61 1.87 14.06 -1.71
CA HIS A 61 3.29 14.30 -2.01
C HIS A 61 3.51 15.29 -3.17
N ASN A 62 2.78 15.13 -4.29
CA ASN A 62 2.92 16.04 -5.43
C ASN A 62 2.41 17.45 -5.11
N ARG A 63 1.32 17.58 -4.34
CA ARG A 63 0.82 18.90 -3.89
C ARG A 63 1.83 19.58 -2.98
N GLN A 64 2.38 18.86 -2.01
CA GLN A 64 3.38 19.37 -1.09
C GLN A 64 4.63 19.85 -1.86
N ALA A 65 5.19 19.03 -2.75
CA ALA A 65 6.36 19.37 -3.54
C ALA A 65 6.15 20.61 -4.44
N LEU A 66 4.97 20.72 -5.08
CA LEU A 66 4.63 21.87 -5.91
C LEU A 66 4.38 23.13 -5.08
N CYS A 67 3.74 23.00 -3.91
CA CYS A 67 3.56 24.13 -3.00
C CYS A 67 4.90 24.68 -2.52
N GLU A 68 5.85 23.82 -2.15
CA GLU A 68 7.20 24.25 -1.76
C GLU A 68 7.96 24.88 -2.93
N LYS A 69 7.84 24.32 -4.15
CA LYS A 69 8.45 24.88 -5.36
C LYS A 69 8.02 26.32 -5.64
N HIS A 70 6.76 26.65 -5.31
CA HIS A 70 6.14 27.95 -5.63
C HIS A 70 5.88 28.82 -4.40
N ASP A 71 6.43 28.47 -3.23
CA ASP A 71 6.22 29.19 -1.95
C ASP A 71 4.73 29.38 -1.60
N LEU A 72 3.87 28.38 -1.96
CA LEU A 72 2.45 28.41 -1.69
C LEU A 72 2.15 27.81 -0.31
N PRO A 73 1.30 28.45 0.50
CA PRO A 73 0.87 27.89 1.76
C PRO A 73 -0.03 26.67 1.54
N TYR A 74 0.09 25.68 2.42
CA TYR A 74 -0.77 24.51 2.43
C TYR A 74 -1.15 24.11 3.86
N THR A 75 -2.21 23.35 3.98
CA THR A 75 -2.66 22.77 5.25
C THR A 75 -2.42 21.27 5.26
N MET A 76 -2.19 20.72 6.45
CA MET A 76 -2.04 19.30 6.70
C MET A 76 -3.13 18.84 7.67
N ALA A 77 -3.83 17.76 7.32
CA ALA A 77 -4.79 17.12 8.18
C ALA A 77 -4.19 15.83 8.77
N VAL A 78 -4.25 15.69 10.08
CA VAL A 78 -3.66 14.56 10.80
C VAL A 78 -4.67 13.43 10.91
N PHE A 79 -4.27 12.25 10.45
CA PHE A 79 -5.02 11.00 10.57
C PHE A 79 -4.23 9.99 11.38
N SER A 80 -4.94 9.25 12.24
CA SER A 80 -4.38 8.14 12.99
C SER A 80 -4.56 6.83 12.23
N PHE A 81 -3.49 6.05 12.11
CA PHE A 81 -3.45 4.73 11.50
C PHE A 81 -2.91 3.72 12.52
N GLU A 82 -3.39 2.49 12.46
CA GLU A 82 -2.94 1.41 13.34
C GLU A 82 -1.47 1.04 13.06
N ASP A 83 -1.13 0.97 11.78
CA ASP A 83 0.21 0.66 11.29
C ASP A 83 0.46 1.29 9.90
N LEU A 84 1.68 1.17 9.40
CA LEU A 84 2.06 1.68 8.09
C LEU A 84 1.33 0.95 6.96
N LEU A 85 0.99 -0.33 7.14
CA LEU A 85 0.23 -1.10 6.15
C LEU A 85 -1.18 -0.53 5.99
N GLU A 86 -1.86 -0.19 7.09
CA GLU A 86 -3.18 0.48 7.02
C GLU A 86 -3.08 1.82 6.29
N ALA A 87 -2.02 2.61 6.57
CA ALA A 87 -1.80 3.88 5.88
C ALA A 87 -1.58 3.70 4.37
N LYS A 88 -0.76 2.72 3.96
CA LYS A 88 -0.52 2.37 2.55
C LYS A 88 -1.81 1.89 1.87
N GLN A 89 -2.60 1.04 2.51
CA GLN A 89 -3.89 0.58 1.99
C GLN A 89 -4.87 1.73 1.80
N TRP A 90 -4.98 2.60 2.79
CA TRP A 90 -5.84 3.78 2.69
C TRP A 90 -5.42 4.71 1.54
N ALA A 91 -4.11 4.99 1.40
CA ALA A 91 -3.59 5.79 0.30
C ALA A 91 -3.93 5.17 -1.07
N LEU A 92 -3.78 3.84 -1.20
CA LEU A 92 -4.15 3.12 -2.41
C LEU A 92 -5.65 3.22 -2.72
N ASP A 93 -6.51 2.97 -1.73
CA ASP A 93 -7.96 2.96 -1.92
C ASP A 93 -8.50 4.34 -2.33
N THR A 94 -7.97 5.42 -1.73
CA THR A 94 -8.31 6.79 -2.12
C THR A 94 -7.87 7.12 -3.55
N GLN A 95 -6.82 6.52 -4.05
CA GLN A 95 -6.28 6.77 -5.38
C GLN A 95 -6.88 5.85 -6.46
N LYS A 96 -7.35 4.64 -6.11
CA LYS A 96 -8.04 3.74 -7.06
C LYS A 96 -9.21 4.42 -7.76
N GLY A 97 -10.00 5.21 -7.02
CA GLY A 97 -11.12 5.96 -7.58
C GLY A 97 -10.74 7.19 -8.41
N ARG A 98 -9.51 7.69 -8.25
CA ARG A 98 -9.02 8.91 -8.93
C ARG A 98 -8.11 8.61 -10.10
N ARG A 99 -7.46 7.45 -10.10
CA ARG A 99 -6.52 6.99 -11.14
C ARG A 99 -7.02 5.66 -11.69
N ASN A 100 -7.14 5.54 -13.00
CA ASN A 100 -7.41 4.27 -13.67
C ASN A 100 -6.14 3.40 -13.65
N LEU A 101 -5.83 2.83 -12.48
CA LEU A 101 -4.66 1.95 -12.33
C LEU A 101 -4.90 0.64 -13.10
N GLU A 102 -3.94 0.28 -13.94
CA GLU A 102 -3.94 -0.98 -14.67
C GLU A 102 -3.63 -2.16 -13.72
N LYS A 103 -4.04 -3.36 -14.13
CA LYS A 103 -3.80 -4.59 -13.33
C LYS A 103 -2.32 -4.81 -13.03
N TRP A 104 -1.43 -4.43 -13.95
CA TRP A 104 0.01 -4.49 -13.75
C TRP A 104 0.49 -3.50 -12.69
N GLU A 105 0.03 -2.26 -12.74
CA GLU A 105 0.33 -1.22 -11.75
C GLU A 105 -0.15 -1.63 -10.35
N LEU A 106 -1.38 -2.13 -10.23
CA LEU A 106 -1.93 -2.67 -8.98
C LEU A 106 -1.10 -3.84 -8.46
N GLY A 107 -0.67 -4.74 -9.34
CA GLY A 107 0.19 -5.87 -8.98
C GLY A 107 1.55 -5.42 -8.45
N LYS A 108 2.19 -4.43 -9.06
CA LYS A 108 3.46 -3.85 -8.56
C LYS A 108 3.27 -3.20 -7.19
N ILE A 109 2.15 -2.51 -6.97
CA ILE A 109 1.82 -1.95 -5.65
C ILE A 109 1.66 -3.07 -4.62
N ALA A 110 0.97 -4.16 -4.97
CA ALA A 110 0.85 -5.32 -4.09
C ALA A 110 2.21 -5.90 -3.69
N LEU A 111 3.14 -6.01 -4.65
CA LEU A 111 4.50 -6.48 -4.37
C LEU A 111 5.26 -5.56 -3.41
N LYS A 112 5.03 -4.24 -3.47
CA LYS A 112 5.59 -3.29 -2.50
C LYS A 112 5.00 -3.43 -1.10
N LEU A 113 3.75 -3.93 -0.98
CA LEU A 113 3.11 -4.20 0.31
C LEU A 113 3.49 -5.57 0.89
N LYS A 114 4.16 -6.42 0.11
CA LYS A 114 4.47 -7.80 0.49
C LYS A 114 5.23 -7.91 1.83
N PRO A 115 6.29 -7.13 2.09
CA PRO A 115 7.04 -7.23 3.33
C PRO A 115 6.18 -6.99 4.58
N GLU A 116 5.30 -5.99 4.55
CA GLU A 116 4.44 -5.64 5.68
C GLU A 116 3.32 -6.67 5.87
N ILE A 117 2.74 -7.18 4.79
CA ILE A 117 1.73 -8.23 4.82
C ILE A 117 2.33 -9.50 5.43
N GLU A 118 3.51 -9.92 5.00
CA GLU A 118 4.21 -11.08 5.55
C GLU A 118 4.59 -10.88 7.03
N ALA A 119 5.05 -9.68 7.40
CA ALA A 119 5.38 -9.36 8.79
C ALA A 119 4.13 -9.40 9.68
N LYS A 120 3.01 -8.85 9.25
CA LYS A 120 1.73 -8.87 9.98
C LYS A 120 1.19 -10.30 10.11
N ALA A 121 1.25 -11.08 9.05
CA ALA A 121 0.85 -12.49 9.07
C ALA A 121 1.70 -13.30 10.07
N LYS A 122 3.02 -13.11 10.06
CA LYS A 122 3.94 -13.76 10.99
C LYS A 122 3.69 -13.36 12.44
N ALA A 123 3.40 -12.08 12.71
CA ALA A 123 3.07 -11.59 14.04
C ALA A 123 1.75 -12.20 14.55
N ASN A 124 0.73 -12.30 13.70
CA ASN A 124 -0.55 -12.92 14.04
C ASN A 124 -0.40 -14.42 14.35
N MET A 125 0.44 -15.14 13.61
CA MET A 125 0.75 -16.55 13.88
C MET A 125 1.44 -16.72 15.23
N ALA A 126 2.41 -15.87 15.55
CA ALA A 126 3.12 -15.89 16.84
C ALA A 126 2.18 -15.58 18.03
N ALA A 127 1.24 -14.66 17.86
CA ALA A 127 0.23 -14.32 18.88
C ALA A 127 -0.81 -15.43 19.06
N GLY A 128 -1.23 -16.10 17.98
CA GLY A 128 -2.19 -17.22 18.02
C GLY A 128 -1.65 -18.47 18.68
N GLY A 129 -0.36 -18.73 18.60
CA GLY A 129 0.30 -19.90 19.20
C GLY A 129 0.35 -19.90 20.73
N GLN A 130 0.16 -18.76 21.39
CA GLN A 130 0.21 -18.66 22.87
C GLN A 130 -1.09 -19.10 23.56
N ASN A 131 -2.17 -19.32 22.85
CA ASN A 131 -3.47 -19.72 23.42
C ASN A 131 -3.77 -21.22 23.35
N PHE A 132 -2.85 -22.05 22.87
CA PHE A 132 -3.00 -23.49 22.89
C PHE A 132 -2.55 -24.04 24.24
N ARG A 133 -3.47 -24.07 25.22
CA ARG A 133 -3.34 -24.97 26.41
C ARG A 133 -3.75 -26.37 25.97
N PRO A 134 -2.89 -27.38 26.08
CA PRO A 134 -3.32 -28.76 25.96
C PRO A 134 -4.33 -29.05 27.11
N SER A 135 -5.57 -29.32 26.75
CA SER A 135 -6.49 -29.95 27.74
C SER A 135 -5.91 -31.33 28.09
N GLU A 136 -5.80 -31.59 29.36
CA GLU A 136 -5.47 -32.94 29.87
C GLU A 136 -6.47 -33.90 29.27
N ALA A 137 -6.03 -34.73 28.33
CA ALA A 137 -6.83 -35.77 27.73
C ALA A 137 -6.67 -37.05 28.54
N GLU A 138 -7.81 -37.59 28.99
CA GLU A 138 -7.96 -38.88 29.60
C GLU A 138 -7.32 -40.00 28.77
N GLU A 139 -6.69 -40.93 29.49
CA GLU A 139 -6.10 -42.16 28.97
C GLU A 139 -7.14 -43.01 28.27
N GLY A 140 -6.88 -43.41 27.04
CA GLY A 140 -7.53 -44.56 26.42
C GLY A 140 -7.99 -44.38 25.00
N SER A 141 -7.10 -44.39 24.03
CA SER A 141 -7.30 -45.06 22.73
C SER A 141 -6.03 -44.93 21.87
N ALA A 142 -5.48 -46.05 21.45
CA ALA A 142 -4.37 -46.12 20.51
C ALA A 142 -4.84 -45.70 19.12
N THR A 143 -4.59 -44.45 18.74
CA THR A 143 -4.64 -43.96 17.38
C THR A 143 -3.34 -43.28 17.05
N LEU A 144 -2.85 -43.55 15.84
CA LEU A 144 -1.58 -43.09 15.24
C LEU A 144 -1.24 -41.65 15.61
N PRO A 145 0.04 -41.30 15.80
CA PRO A 145 0.43 -39.92 16.12
C PRO A 145 -0.03 -39.01 14.97
N ASN A 146 -0.95 -38.12 15.34
CA ASN A 146 -1.39 -37.07 14.49
C ASN A 146 -0.16 -36.22 14.11
N LEU A 147 0.25 -36.25 12.87
CA LEU A 147 1.23 -35.29 12.36
C LEU A 147 0.77 -33.91 12.78
N PRO A 148 1.67 -33.04 13.29
CA PRO A 148 1.30 -31.67 13.59
C PRO A 148 0.61 -31.10 12.34
N SER A 149 -0.59 -30.59 12.52
CA SER A 149 -1.33 -29.91 11.46
C SER A 149 -0.39 -28.86 10.89
N VAL A 150 -0.01 -29.02 9.62
CA VAL A 150 0.76 -28.02 8.88
C VAL A 150 0.02 -26.72 9.09
N GLU A 151 0.60 -25.82 9.90
CA GLU A 151 0.09 -24.46 10.08
C GLU A 151 -0.25 -23.96 8.69
N LYS A 152 -1.47 -23.48 8.49
CA LYS A 152 -1.89 -22.95 7.19
C LYS A 152 -0.90 -21.87 6.84
N ALA A 153 0.03 -22.18 5.96
CA ALA A 153 0.94 -21.19 5.40
C ALA A 153 0.04 -20.06 4.87
N VAL A 154 0.29 -18.85 5.35
CA VAL A 154 -0.42 -17.67 4.89
C VAL A 154 -0.29 -17.66 3.38
N ASP A 155 -1.40 -17.72 2.64
CA ASP A 155 -1.37 -17.63 1.19
C ASP A 155 -1.07 -16.18 0.80
N THR A 156 0.20 -15.83 0.84
CA THR A 156 0.71 -14.49 0.53
C THR A 156 0.13 -13.96 -0.79
N ARG A 157 -0.06 -14.84 -1.77
CA ARG A 157 -0.64 -14.45 -3.07
C ARG A 157 -2.10 -13.99 -2.91
N LYS A 158 -2.88 -14.69 -2.07
CA LYS A 158 -4.27 -14.34 -1.80
C LYS A 158 -4.35 -13.00 -1.07
N GLU A 159 -3.57 -12.80 -0.03
CA GLU A 159 -3.54 -11.55 0.74
C GLU A 159 -3.09 -10.37 -0.11
N LEU A 160 -2.07 -10.54 -0.95
CA LEU A 160 -1.62 -9.53 -1.90
C LEU A 160 -2.71 -9.19 -2.93
N ALA A 161 -3.43 -10.19 -3.43
CA ALA A 161 -4.51 -9.98 -4.38
C ALA A 161 -5.67 -9.19 -3.75
N GLU A 162 -6.07 -9.56 -2.53
CA GLU A 162 -7.13 -8.88 -1.77
C GLU A 162 -6.76 -7.43 -1.44
N ALA A 163 -5.52 -7.17 -1.02
CA ALA A 163 -5.02 -5.84 -0.67
C ALA A 163 -5.19 -4.82 -1.82
N VAL A 164 -5.02 -5.24 -3.06
CA VAL A 164 -5.13 -4.36 -4.23
C VAL A 164 -6.40 -4.56 -5.05
N GLY A 165 -7.27 -5.51 -4.65
CA GLY A 165 -8.51 -5.81 -5.35
C GLY A 165 -8.31 -6.55 -6.69
N LEU A 166 -7.26 -7.34 -6.80
CA LEU A 166 -7.02 -8.25 -7.92
C LEU A 166 -7.51 -9.65 -7.61
N GLY A 167 -7.84 -10.43 -8.65
CA GLY A 167 -8.05 -11.86 -8.47
C GLY A 167 -6.71 -12.60 -8.27
N GLU A 168 -6.69 -13.65 -7.44
CA GLU A 168 -5.50 -14.47 -7.14
C GLU A 168 -4.75 -14.96 -8.38
N ARG A 169 -5.51 -15.36 -9.44
CA ARG A 169 -4.91 -15.79 -10.71
C ARG A 169 -4.14 -14.66 -11.39
N THR A 170 -4.67 -13.43 -11.34
CA THR A 170 -4.01 -12.25 -11.91
C THR A 170 -2.77 -11.90 -11.10
N MET A 171 -2.86 -11.94 -9.77
CA MET A 171 -1.71 -11.71 -8.89
C MET A 171 -0.61 -12.75 -9.13
N GLY A 172 -0.97 -14.03 -9.29
CA GLY A 172 0.00 -15.07 -9.65
C GLY A 172 0.75 -14.78 -10.94
N LYS A 173 0.06 -14.25 -11.98
CA LYS A 173 0.72 -13.84 -13.23
C LYS A 173 1.65 -12.64 -13.02
N VAL A 174 1.22 -11.64 -12.23
CA VAL A 174 2.07 -10.48 -11.90
C VAL A 174 3.35 -10.94 -11.23
N MET A 175 3.26 -11.79 -10.21
CA MET A 175 4.42 -12.33 -9.50
C MET A 175 5.36 -13.09 -10.46
N GLN A 176 4.80 -13.90 -11.35
CA GLN A 176 5.56 -14.66 -12.35
C GLN A 176 6.29 -13.75 -13.34
N ILE A 177 5.63 -12.68 -13.79
CA ILE A 177 6.23 -11.69 -14.69
C ILE A 177 7.32 -10.90 -13.96
N ASP A 178 7.06 -10.47 -12.73
CA ASP A 178 8.04 -9.72 -11.93
C ASP A 178 9.31 -10.53 -11.67
N GLU A 179 9.18 -11.83 -11.39
CA GLU A 179 10.28 -12.72 -11.07
C GLU A 179 11.07 -13.20 -12.31
N ASN A 180 10.37 -13.50 -13.42
CA ASN A 180 10.96 -14.26 -14.52
C ASN A 180 10.99 -13.52 -15.86
N ALA A 181 10.24 -12.42 -16.05
CA ALA A 181 10.21 -11.75 -17.34
C ALA A 181 11.44 -10.85 -17.56
N PRO A 182 11.94 -10.78 -18.79
CA PRO A 182 12.95 -9.79 -19.17
C PRO A 182 12.48 -8.35 -18.92
N GLU A 183 13.41 -7.44 -18.62
CA GLU A 183 13.10 -6.04 -18.33
C GLU A 183 12.31 -5.35 -19.45
N VAL A 184 12.63 -5.66 -20.70
CA VAL A 184 11.90 -5.14 -21.89
C VAL A 184 10.38 -5.43 -21.81
N ILE A 185 9.98 -6.59 -21.29
CA ILE A 185 8.56 -6.93 -21.13
C ILE A 185 7.93 -6.11 -19.99
N LYS A 186 8.65 -5.92 -18.90
CA LYS A 186 8.19 -5.10 -17.78
C LYS A 186 8.02 -3.64 -18.19
N GLU A 187 8.98 -3.09 -18.93
CA GLU A 187 8.88 -1.75 -19.51
C GLU A 187 7.69 -1.57 -20.46
N ALA A 188 7.42 -2.57 -21.32
CA ALA A 188 6.30 -2.54 -22.24
C ALA A 188 4.94 -2.60 -21.50
N LEU A 189 4.88 -3.32 -20.36
CA LEU A 189 3.72 -3.31 -19.46
C LEU A 189 3.58 -1.95 -18.76
N ASP A 190 4.68 -1.33 -18.34
CA ASP A 190 4.69 -0.01 -17.71
C ASP A 190 4.23 1.09 -18.67
N LYS A 191 4.61 0.98 -19.94
CA LYS A 191 4.15 1.87 -21.02
C LYS A 191 2.74 1.56 -21.55
N LYS A 192 2.07 0.55 -20.98
CA LYS A 192 0.74 0.08 -21.40
C LYS A 192 0.67 -0.44 -22.86
N GLU A 193 1.81 -0.77 -23.44
CA GLU A 193 1.92 -1.36 -24.78
C GLU A 193 1.52 -2.85 -24.79
N LEU A 194 1.70 -3.51 -23.63
CA LEU A 194 1.27 -4.89 -23.40
C LEU A 194 0.28 -4.97 -22.24
N SER A 195 -0.49 -6.05 -22.21
CA SER A 195 -1.34 -6.41 -21.07
C SER A 195 -0.91 -7.76 -20.49
N ILE A 196 -1.13 -7.97 -19.18
CA ILE A 196 -0.79 -9.21 -18.45
C ILE A 196 -1.33 -10.49 -19.11
N ASN A 197 -2.34 -10.40 -19.96
CA ASN A 197 -2.96 -11.56 -20.61
C ASN A 197 -2.38 -11.86 -22.00
N LYS A 198 -1.47 -11.04 -22.50
CA LYS A 198 -0.84 -11.18 -23.82
C LYS A 198 0.66 -11.48 -23.74
N GLY A 199 1.19 -11.61 -22.52
CA GLY A 199 2.57 -12.02 -22.26
C GLY A 199 2.67 -13.53 -21.99
#